data_fe85e3c21910bb64a420e38f146c6431
#
_entry.id   fe85e3c21910bb64a420e38f146c6431
#
_cell.length_a   1.000
_cell.length_b   1.000
_cell.length_c   1.000
_cell.angle_alpha   90.00
_cell.angle_beta   90.00
_cell.angle_gamma   90.00
#
_symmetry.space_group_name_H-M   'P 1'
#
loop_
_entity.id
_entity.type
_entity.pdbx_description
1 polymer ?
#
loop_
_entity_poly.entity_id
_entity_poly.type
_entity_poly.pdbx_seq_one_letter_code
_entity_poly.pdbx_strand_id
1 'polypeptide(L)'
;MELTHFAYKESTWALTQAIPLKAVNLLVGKNAVGKSKVIEAIYKMSNLILKQDVPFTPRYFFSTTLTFRDEEDVIEYHFTYHLRSITEESLTINGMTLLTRNEEATLLNGDSINPPADKLTLHVRRDTVQYPYFEKIITWAENVYGQRFNEIDADQENQTNSFLSPVHKDDLYTMVKALSKKSIQNIIEQAQKLDYHLEAIRTLDLVKSVKLVIFKEKDVKDNLLISSLSKGMCRAISLLIQMEYLSVQNKPSLWLIDDLGEGLDYDRTVKLGKLLFDFCRERGIQLLASSNDTFLMDIVDLQYWNILERKGEKVIPLNITNNPNLFEDFKFTGLSNFDFFSSDYISRHTQAK
;
A
#
# COMPACT_ATOMS: atom_id res chain seq x y z
N MET A 1 -0.74 5.32 -14.91
CA MET A 1 -0.87 3.85 -14.78
C MET A 1 -1.37 3.49 -13.39
N GLU A 2 -2.36 2.60 -13.26
CA GLU A 2 -3.04 2.20 -12.03
C GLU A 2 -2.97 0.66 -11.90
N LEU A 3 -2.72 0.14 -10.70
CA LEU A 3 -2.74 -1.30 -10.42
C LEU A 3 -4.19 -1.77 -10.26
N THR A 4 -4.70 -2.59 -11.17
CA THR A 4 -6.10 -3.05 -11.16
C THR A 4 -6.30 -4.43 -10.55
N HIS A 5 -5.29 -5.32 -10.64
CA HIS A 5 -5.34 -6.63 -10.00
C HIS A 5 -3.96 -7.01 -9.45
N PHE A 6 -3.99 -7.72 -8.35
CA PHE A 6 -2.79 -8.23 -7.68
C PHE A 6 -2.97 -9.70 -7.32
N ALA A 7 -2.09 -10.57 -7.83
CA ALA A 7 -1.97 -11.96 -7.43
C ALA A 7 -0.59 -12.21 -6.82
N TYR A 8 -0.56 -13.02 -5.76
CA TYR A 8 0.68 -13.35 -5.07
C TYR A 8 0.61 -14.73 -4.42
N LYS A 9 1.68 -15.45 -4.54
CA LYS A 9 1.88 -16.76 -3.92
C LYS A 9 3.30 -16.87 -3.40
N GLU A 10 3.45 -17.44 -2.22
CA GLU A 10 4.74 -17.87 -1.66
C GLU A 10 4.61 -19.28 -1.05
N SER A 11 5.69 -19.83 -0.49
CA SER A 11 5.73 -21.22 -0.02
C SER A 11 4.64 -21.61 0.98
N THR A 12 4.18 -20.66 1.83
CA THR A 12 3.27 -20.93 2.95
C THR A 12 1.99 -20.10 2.91
N TRP A 13 1.82 -19.28 1.85
CA TRP A 13 0.68 -18.39 1.73
C TRP A 13 0.41 -18.06 0.25
N ALA A 14 -0.83 -18.21 -0.17
CA ALA A 14 -1.20 -17.96 -1.55
C ALA A 14 -2.61 -17.36 -1.65
N LEU A 15 -2.76 -16.27 -2.41
CA LEU A 15 -4.05 -15.84 -2.89
C LEU A 15 -4.58 -16.86 -3.90
N THR A 16 -5.81 -17.32 -3.72
CA THR A 16 -6.44 -18.29 -4.64
C THR A 16 -6.86 -17.66 -5.97
N GLN A 17 -7.02 -16.35 -5.97
CA GLN A 17 -7.31 -15.52 -7.15
C GLN A 17 -6.78 -14.10 -6.92
N ALA A 18 -6.62 -13.35 -8.00
CA ALA A 18 -6.18 -11.97 -7.92
C ALA A 18 -7.19 -11.10 -7.14
N ILE A 19 -6.67 -10.18 -6.34
CA ILE A 19 -7.46 -9.15 -5.66
C ILE A 19 -7.68 -8.01 -6.65
N PRO A 20 -8.94 -7.66 -6.99
CA PRO A 20 -9.22 -6.48 -7.79
C PRO A 20 -9.02 -5.22 -6.93
N LEU A 21 -8.38 -4.23 -7.53
CA LEU A 21 -8.11 -2.94 -6.90
C LEU A 21 -8.82 -1.82 -7.66
N LYS A 22 -9.51 -0.97 -6.91
CA LYS A 22 -10.19 0.25 -7.36
C LYS A 22 -9.42 1.49 -6.91
N ALA A 23 -9.96 2.68 -7.14
CA ALA A 23 -9.36 3.92 -6.66
C ALA A 23 -9.14 3.90 -5.13
N VAL A 24 -10.07 3.34 -4.36
CA VAL A 24 -9.90 3.11 -2.93
C VAL A 24 -10.29 1.68 -2.57
N ASN A 25 -9.58 1.07 -1.61
CA ASN A 25 -9.77 -0.33 -1.24
C ASN A 25 -9.56 -0.52 0.26
N LEU A 26 -10.41 -1.35 0.87
CA LEU A 26 -10.27 -1.77 2.25
C LEU A 26 -10.10 -3.29 2.33
N LEU A 27 -8.95 -3.75 2.85
CA LEU A 27 -8.71 -5.14 3.18
C LEU A 27 -9.31 -5.43 4.56
N VAL A 28 -10.27 -6.33 4.59
CA VAL A 28 -10.98 -6.76 5.79
C VAL A 28 -10.72 -8.25 6.02
N GLY A 29 -10.69 -8.67 7.27
CA GLY A 29 -10.48 -10.08 7.61
C GLY A 29 -10.05 -10.26 9.04
N LYS A 30 -10.24 -11.48 9.59
CA LYS A 30 -9.79 -11.83 10.94
C LYS A 30 -8.27 -11.63 11.07
N ASN A 31 -7.78 -11.58 12.31
CA ASN A 31 -6.33 -11.51 12.53
C ASN A 31 -5.63 -12.73 11.92
N ALA A 32 -4.41 -12.54 11.45
CA ALA A 32 -3.57 -13.56 10.83
C ALA A 32 -4.07 -14.16 9.49
N VAL A 33 -5.06 -13.56 8.84
CA VAL A 33 -5.48 -14.01 7.49
C VAL A 33 -4.52 -13.55 6.38
N GLY A 34 -3.74 -12.49 6.63
CA GLY A 34 -2.74 -11.99 5.69
C GLY A 34 -3.03 -10.62 5.08
N LYS A 35 -3.85 -9.76 5.73
CA LYS A 35 -4.07 -8.37 5.28
C LYS A 35 -2.76 -7.61 5.13
N SER A 36 -1.97 -7.55 6.21
CA SER A 36 -0.65 -6.91 6.19
C SER A 36 0.29 -7.55 5.17
N LYS A 37 0.14 -8.85 4.92
CA LYS A 37 0.96 -9.57 3.93
C LYS A 37 0.67 -9.15 2.50
N VAL A 38 -0.58 -8.87 2.15
CA VAL A 38 -0.95 -8.32 0.84
C VAL A 38 -0.27 -6.96 0.64
N ILE A 39 -0.41 -6.07 1.62
CA ILE A 39 0.22 -4.72 1.60
C ILE A 39 1.74 -4.85 1.46
N GLU A 40 2.36 -5.70 2.30
CA GLU A 40 3.80 -5.95 2.27
C GLU A 40 4.27 -6.55 0.94
N ALA A 41 3.49 -7.46 0.36
CA ALA A 41 3.85 -8.09 -0.90
C ALA A 41 3.86 -7.07 -2.05
N ILE A 42 2.82 -6.25 -2.19
CA ILE A 42 2.79 -5.17 -3.20
C ILE A 42 3.99 -4.25 -3.03
N TYR A 43 4.29 -3.88 -1.80
CA TYR A 43 5.45 -3.06 -1.46
C TYR A 43 6.78 -3.71 -1.85
N LYS A 44 6.99 -4.97 -1.46
CA LYS A 44 8.21 -5.71 -1.82
C LYS A 44 8.38 -5.83 -3.33
N MET A 45 7.28 -6.00 -4.07
CA MET A 45 7.31 -6.06 -5.53
C MET A 45 7.72 -4.72 -6.14
N SER A 46 7.20 -3.60 -5.64
CA SER A 46 7.62 -2.27 -6.12
C SER A 46 9.12 -2.04 -5.87
N ASN A 47 9.64 -2.41 -4.71
CA ASN A 47 11.07 -2.30 -4.41
C ASN A 47 11.94 -3.20 -5.29
N LEU A 48 11.50 -4.43 -5.55
CA LEU A 48 12.21 -5.32 -6.45
C LEU A 48 12.29 -4.75 -7.88
N ILE A 49 11.19 -4.19 -8.37
CA ILE A 49 11.14 -3.48 -9.66
C ILE A 49 12.14 -2.31 -9.68
N LEU A 50 12.34 -1.61 -8.56
CA LEU A 50 13.28 -0.49 -8.45
C LEU A 50 14.75 -0.91 -8.19
N LYS A 51 15.08 -2.20 -8.20
CA LYS A 51 16.40 -2.75 -7.81
C LYS A 51 16.82 -2.44 -6.37
N GLN A 52 15.88 -2.13 -5.50
CA GLN A 52 16.18 -1.95 -4.09
C GLN A 52 16.43 -3.32 -3.46
N ASP A 53 17.37 -3.38 -2.52
CA ASP A 53 17.68 -4.62 -1.82
C ASP A 53 16.43 -5.08 -1.04
N VAL A 54 15.82 -6.13 -1.52
CA VAL A 54 14.75 -6.82 -0.82
C VAL A 54 15.39 -8.02 -0.12
N PRO A 55 15.37 -8.10 1.22
CA PRO A 55 16.02 -9.15 1.96
C PRO A 55 15.27 -10.48 1.83
N PHE A 56 15.39 -11.13 0.68
CA PHE A 56 14.90 -12.48 0.50
C PHE A 56 15.91 -13.49 1.04
N THR A 57 15.43 -14.46 1.80
CA THR A 57 16.28 -15.60 2.19
C THR A 57 16.62 -16.44 0.95
N PRO A 58 17.75 -17.15 0.94
CA PRO A 58 18.17 -17.93 -0.22
C PRO A 58 17.16 -19.00 -0.70
N ARG A 59 16.27 -19.46 0.19
CA ARG A 59 15.22 -20.46 -0.10
C ARG A 59 13.85 -19.83 -0.32
N TYR A 60 13.79 -18.52 -0.42
CA TYR A 60 12.53 -17.83 -0.61
C TYR A 60 11.99 -18.09 -2.01
N PHE A 61 10.71 -18.43 -2.06
CA PHE A 61 9.95 -18.61 -3.30
C PHE A 61 8.76 -17.67 -3.28
N PHE A 62 8.54 -16.98 -4.36
CA PHE A 62 7.26 -16.32 -4.63
C PHE A 62 6.99 -16.24 -6.13
N SER A 63 5.71 -16.14 -6.46
CA SER A 63 5.20 -15.85 -7.80
C SER A 63 4.18 -14.73 -7.68
N THR A 64 4.23 -13.76 -8.58
CA THR A 64 3.35 -12.60 -8.56
C THR A 64 2.87 -12.22 -9.95
N THR A 65 1.68 -11.67 -10.02
CA THR A 65 1.14 -11.02 -11.21
C THR A 65 0.59 -9.66 -10.82
N LEU A 66 1.04 -8.63 -11.50
CA LEU A 66 0.60 -7.25 -11.40
C LEU A 66 -0.13 -6.91 -12.69
N THR A 67 -1.42 -6.59 -12.61
CA THR A 67 -2.20 -6.13 -13.76
C THR A 67 -2.47 -4.65 -13.63
N PHE A 68 -2.07 -3.91 -14.62
CA PHE A 68 -2.20 -2.45 -14.65
C PHE A 68 -3.18 -2.02 -15.75
N ARG A 69 -3.79 -0.87 -15.52
CA ARG A 69 -4.46 -0.08 -16.55
C ARG A 69 -3.66 1.19 -16.81
N ASP A 70 -3.38 1.46 -18.07
CA ASP A 70 -2.73 2.67 -18.53
C ASP A 70 -3.51 3.23 -19.72
N GLU A 71 -4.38 4.20 -19.45
CA GLU A 71 -5.39 4.66 -20.41
C GLU A 71 -6.30 3.50 -20.87
N GLU A 72 -6.24 3.10 -22.13
CA GLU A 72 -7.00 1.98 -22.69
C GLU A 72 -6.23 0.65 -22.63
N ASP A 73 -4.93 0.69 -22.33
CA ASP A 73 -4.09 -0.49 -22.28
C ASP A 73 -4.21 -1.26 -20.97
N VAL A 74 -4.29 -2.59 -21.09
CA VAL A 74 -4.16 -3.53 -19.97
C VAL A 74 -2.79 -4.18 -20.04
N ILE A 75 -1.95 -3.90 -19.07
CA ILE A 75 -0.59 -4.43 -18.97
C ILE A 75 -0.56 -5.46 -17.85
N GLU A 76 -0.18 -6.69 -18.17
CA GLU A 76 0.01 -7.74 -17.18
C GLU A 76 1.49 -8.10 -17.10
N TYR A 77 2.06 -7.98 -15.90
CA TYR A 77 3.45 -8.30 -15.63
C TYR A 77 3.53 -9.37 -14.56
N HIS A 78 4.05 -10.52 -14.95
CA HIS A 78 4.23 -11.69 -14.10
C HIS A 78 5.71 -12.02 -13.93
N PHE A 79 6.11 -12.43 -12.72
CA PHE A 79 7.42 -13.02 -12.48
C PHE A 79 7.43 -13.95 -11.27
N THR A 80 8.30 -14.95 -11.35
CA THR A 80 8.57 -15.94 -10.31
C THR A 80 10.03 -15.84 -9.85
N TYR A 81 10.24 -15.74 -8.55
CA TYR A 81 11.53 -15.72 -7.89
C TYR A 81 11.74 -17.00 -7.11
N HIS A 82 12.86 -17.69 -7.36
CA HIS A 82 13.25 -18.90 -6.66
C HIS A 82 14.76 -19.02 -6.57
N LEU A 83 15.30 -19.40 -5.41
CA LEU A 83 16.74 -19.62 -5.20
C LEU A 83 17.63 -18.47 -5.72
N ARG A 84 17.25 -17.23 -5.42
CA ARG A 84 17.94 -16.00 -5.84
C ARG A 84 17.92 -15.72 -7.34
N SER A 85 17.05 -16.38 -8.07
CA SER A 85 16.91 -16.21 -9.52
C SER A 85 15.48 -15.89 -9.92
N ILE A 86 15.33 -15.15 -10.99
CA ILE A 86 14.05 -15.00 -11.70
C ILE A 86 13.93 -16.20 -12.63
N THR A 87 13.06 -17.13 -12.29
CA THR A 87 12.85 -18.38 -13.04
C THR A 87 11.83 -18.22 -14.16
N GLU A 88 10.86 -17.34 -13.95
CA GLU A 88 9.82 -17.01 -14.95
C GLU A 88 9.61 -15.51 -14.98
N GLU A 89 9.38 -14.96 -16.16
CA GLU A 89 9.01 -13.57 -16.35
C GLU A 89 8.19 -13.42 -17.62
N SER A 90 7.06 -12.74 -17.55
CA SER A 90 6.26 -12.45 -18.74
C SER A 90 5.63 -11.06 -18.66
N LEU A 91 5.46 -10.44 -19.81
CA LEU A 91 4.76 -9.19 -19.95
C LEU A 91 3.83 -9.27 -21.17
N THR A 92 2.56 -8.95 -20.95
CA THR A 92 1.57 -8.83 -22.00
C THR A 92 0.95 -7.45 -22.01
N ILE A 93 0.60 -6.96 -23.19
CA ILE A 93 -0.19 -5.74 -23.36
C ILE A 93 -1.40 -6.10 -24.22
N ASN A 94 -2.60 -5.89 -23.70
CA ASN A 94 -3.87 -6.24 -24.36
C ASN A 94 -3.89 -7.70 -24.87
N GLY A 95 -3.30 -8.62 -24.08
CA GLY A 95 -3.19 -10.04 -24.42
C GLY A 95 -2.06 -10.40 -25.40
N MET A 96 -1.35 -9.42 -25.97
CA MET A 96 -0.18 -9.66 -26.80
C MET A 96 1.07 -9.80 -25.94
N THR A 97 1.76 -10.94 -26.05
CA THR A 97 2.98 -11.22 -25.28
C THR A 97 4.19 -10.51 -25.89
N LEU A 98 4.83 -9.66 -25.09
CA LEU A 98 6.06 -8.94 -25.47
C LEU A 98 7.30 -9.52 -24.82
N LEU A 99 7.16 -10.11 -23.63
CA LEU A 99 8.26 -10.74 -22.89
C LEU A 99 7.83 -12.13 -22.44
N THR A 100 8.67 -13.10 -22.68
CA THR A 100 8.58 -14.45 -22.09
C THR A 100 9.97 -14.89 -21.64
N ARG A 101 10.09 -15.30 -20.38
CA ARG A 101 11.27 -15.92 -19.81
C ARG A 101 10.88 -17.20 -19.09
N ASN A 102 11.56 -18.27 -19.41
CA ASN A 102 11.46 -19.57 -18.76
C ASN A 102 12.85 -20.20 -18.63
N GLU A 103 12.92 -21.48 -18.26
CA GLU A 103 14.19 -22.21 -18.13
C GLU A 103 14.95 -22.36 -19.46
N GLU A 104 14.28 -22.33 -20.59
CA GLU A 104 14.88 -22.59 -21.92
C GLU A 104 15.40 -21.30 -22.56
N ALA A 105 14.65 -20.21 -22.51
CA ALA A 105 14.95 -18.98 -23.21
C ALA A 105 14.31 -17.74 -22.60
N THR A 106 14.85 -16.58 -22.96
CA THR A 106 14.16 -15.29 -22.75
C THR A 106 13.99 -14.62 -24.12
N LEU A 107 12.72 -14.34 -24.46
CA LEU A 107 12.34 -13.65 -25.68
C LEU A 107 11.74 -12.30 -25.35
N LEU A 108 12.22 -11.23 -25.98
CA LEU A 108 11.69 -9.88 -25.86
C LEU A 108 11.34 -9.35 -27.25
N ASN A 109 10.07 -9.08 -27.51
CA ASN A 109 9.53 -8.73 -28.83
C ASN A 109 9.93 -9.75 -29.93
N GLY A 110 10.06 -11.03 -29.57
CA GLY A 110 10.48 -12.10 -30.47
C GLY A 110 12.02 -12.31 -30.56
N ASP A 111 12.81 -11.36 -30.10
CA ASP A 111 14.25 -11.47 -30.10
C ASP A 111 14.77 -12.21 -28.86
N SER A 112 15.72 -13.13 -29.06
CA SER A 112 16.37 -13.84 -27.96
C SER A 112 17.34 -12.92 -27.23
N ILE A 113 17.19 -12.85 -25.88
CA ILE A 113 18.06 -12.10 -24.99
C ILE A 113 18.52 -13.00 -23.83
N ASN A 114 19.56 -12.60 -23.11
CA ASN A 114 20.07 -13.34 -21.97
C ASN A 114 20.30 -12.40 -20.77
N PRO A 115 19.24 -12.01 -20.03
CA PRO A 115 19.40 -11.21 -18.83
C PRO A 115 20.03 -12.05 -17.70
N PRO A 116 20.81 -11.44 -16.78
CA PRO A 116 21.31 -12.13 -15.59
C PRO A 116 20.19 -12.81 -14.81
N ALA A 117 20.48 -13.97 -14.23
CA ALA A 117 19.47 -14.77 -13.53
C ALA A 117 18.82 -14.02 -12.34
N ASP A 118 19.57 -13.17 -11.67
CA ASP A 118 19.15 -12.35 -10.51
C ASP A 118 18.48 -11.02 -10.88
N LYS A 119 18.28 -10.73 -12.17
CA LYS A 119 17.72 -9.47 -12.66
C LYS A 119 16.42 -9.70 -13.42
N LEU A 120 15.43 -8.84 -13.19
CA LEU A 120 14.29 -8.70 -14.07
C LEU A 120 14.75 -8.12 -15.43
N THR A 121 14.06 -8.46 -16.49
CA THR A 121 14.36 -7.97 -17.84
C THR A 121 14.29 -6.44 -17.90
N LEU A 122 13.32 -5.83 -17.22
CA LEU A 122 13.20 -4.37 -17.13
C LEU A 122 14.42 -3.69 -16.46
N HIS A 123 15.24 -4.43 -15.69
CA HIS A 123 16.45 -3.86 -15.09
C HIS A 123 17.58 -3.67 -16.10
N VAL A 124 17.61 -4.47 -17.17
CA VAL A 124 18.70 -4.52 -18.16
C VAL A 124 18.29 -4.02 -19.53
N ARG A 125 16.99 -3.80 -19.75
CA ARG A 125 16.42 -3.33 -21.01
C ARG A 125 15.56 -2.06 -20.80
N ARG A 126 16.22 -0.99 -20.31
CA ARG A 126 15.58 0.33 -20.13
C ARG A 126 15.79 1.18 -21.37
N ASP A 127 14.70 1.55 -22.02
CA ASP A 127 14.70 2.47 -23.16
C ASP A 127 13.30 3.08 -23.29
N THR A 128 13.21 4.40 -23.24
CA THR A 128 11.94 5.12 -23.30
C THR A 128 11.27 5.08 -24.67
N VAL A 129 12.01 4.74 -25.73
CA VAL A 129 11.50 4.65 -27.11
C VAL A 129 11.23 3.22 -27.49
N GLN A 130 12.19 2.31 -27.24
CA GLN A 130 12.10 0.92 -27.68
C GLN A 130 11.24 0.06 -26.72
N TYR A 131 11.31 0.35 -25.41
CA TYR A 131 10.60 -0.42 -24.36
C TYR A 131 9.86 0.51 -23.37
N PRO A 132 8.99 1.40 -23.84
CA PRO A 132 8.32 2.40 -22.98
C PRO A 132 7.48 1.79 -21.88
N TYR A 133 6.99 0.58 -22.05
CA TYR A 133 6.20 -0.15 -21.06
C TYR A 133 7.00 -0.51 -19.80
N PHE A 134 8.31 -0.77 -19.92
CA PHE A 134 9.15 -0.98 -18.74
C PHE A 134 9.32 0.31 -17.91
N GLU A 135 9.48 1.44 -18.58
CA GLU A 135 9.56 2.74 -17.91
C GLU A 135 8.25 3.10 -17.20
N LYS A 136 7.09 2.75 -17.77
CA LYS A 136 5.79 2.93 -17.12
C LYS A 136 5.68 2.10 -15.83
N ILE A 137 6.10 0.82 -15.86
CA ILE A 137 6.11 -0.06 -14.69
C ILE A 137 7.07 0.46 -13.60
N ILE A 138 8.25 0.93 -13.98
CA ILE A 138 9.23 1.51 -13.07
C ILE A 138 8.67 2.81 -12.45
N THR A 139 8.08 3.68 -13.27
CA THR A 139 7.45 4.93 -12.79
C THR A 139 6.30 4.63 -11.82
N TRP A 140 5.50 3.60 -12.07
CA TRP A 140 4.51 3.15 -11.09
C TRP A 140 5.18 2.73 -9.78
N ALA A 141 6.20 1.90 -9.83
CA ALA A 141 6.91 1.44 -8.64
C ALA A 141 7.56 2.58 -7.85
N GLU A 142 8.05 3.63 -8.53
CA GLU A 142 8.55 4.85 -7.89
C GLU A 142 7.47 5.64 -7.14
N ASN A 143 6.21 5.45 -7.45
CA ASN A 143 5.08 6.15 -6.86
C ASN A 143 4.19 5.24 -5.99
N VAL A 144 4.74 4.13 -5.48
CA VAL A 144 4.13 3.33 -4.42
C VAL A 144 4.61 3.81 -3.07
N TYR A 145 3.69 4.28 -2.23
CA TYR A 145 3.97 4.77 -0.87
C TYR A 145 3.33 3.84 0.14
N GLY A 146 4.05 3.49 1.22
CA GLY A 146 3.51 2.62 2.25
C GLY A 146 3.74 3.16 3.64
N GLN A 147 2.83 2.84 4.55
CA GLN A 147 2.97 3.12 5.97
C GLN A 147 2.71 1.87 6.78
N ARG A 148 3.72 1.50 7.57
CA ARG A 148 3.60 0.52 8.64
C ARG A 148 3.86 1.22 9.96
N PHE A 149 2.97 1.02 10.91
CA PHE A 149 3.10 1.59 12.24
C PHE A 149 3.54 0.55 13.28
N ASN A 150 4.04 -0.62 12.81
CA ASN A 150 4.51 -1.68 13.69
C ASN A 150 5.84 -1.33 14.31
N GLU A 151 5.84 -1.37 15.63
CA GLU A 151 6.98 -1.34 16.57
C GLU A 151 7.97 -0.18 16.40
N ILE A 152 7.85 0.73 17.35
CA ILE A 152 8.91 1.62 17.74
C ILE A 152 9.99 0.72 18.34
N ASP A 153 11.01 0.36 17.59
CA ASP A 153 12.26 -0.12 18.16
C ASP A 153 12.85 1.03 18.97
N ALA A 154 12.62 1.00 20.27
CA ALA A 154 13.11 1.98 21.23
C ALA A 154 14.65 2.10 21.23
N ASP A 155 15.35 1.17 20.60
CA ASP A 155 16.81 1.13 20.51
C ASP A 155 17.39 1.87 19.29
N GLN A 156 16.55 2.50 18.44
CA GLN A 156 17.01 3.25 17.28
C GLN A 156 16.94 4.78 17.44
N GLU A 157 17.21 5.30 18.62
CA GLU A 157 17.35 6.76 18.84
C GLU A 157 18.42 7.42 17.95
N ASN A 158 19.27 6.64 17.29
CA ASN A 158 20.34 7.13 16.39
C ASN A 158 20.05 7.01 14.90
N GLN A 159 18.92 6.47 14.50
CA GLN A 159 18.51 6.43 13.11
C GLN A 159 17.24 7.25 12.93
N THR A 160 17.41 8.38 12.30
CA THR A 160 16.40 9.30 11.77
C THR A 160 15.04 8.64 11.52
N ASN A 161 14.07 8.91 12.42
CA ASN A 161 12.64 8.82 12.15
C ASN A 161 12.12 7.52 11.49
N SER A 162 12.53 6.35 11.96
CA SER A 162 12.09 5.05 11.46
C SER A 162 10.66 4.64 11.87
N PHE A 163 9.82 5.60 12.27
CA PHE A 163 8.39 5.39 12.48
C PHE A 163 7.61 5.11 11.20
N LEU A 164 8.16 5.57 10.12
CA LEU A 164 7.78 5.22 8.79
C LEU A 164 8.93 4.38 8.29
N SER A 165 8.83 3.05 8.30
CA SER A 165 9.67 2.28 7.41
C SER A 165 9.44 2.90 6.04
N PRO A 166 10.39 3.70 5.54
CA PRO A 166 10.14 4.38 4.30
C PRO A 166 10.10 3.31 3.24
N VAL A 167 8.91 3.10 2.75
CA VAL A 167 8.70 2.47 1.48
C VAL A 167 9.36 3.31 0.42
N HIS A 168 9.46 4.59 0.65
CA HIS A 168 10.14 5.53 -0.19
C HIS A 168 11.31 6.22 0.53
N LYS A 169 12.25 6.70 -0.28
CA LYS A 169 13.42 7.50 0.08
C LYS A 169 13.10 8.75 0.92
N ASP A 170 11.83 9.09 1.06
CA ASP A 170 11.38 10.30 1.74
C ASP A 170 10.94 9.95 3.15
N ASP A 171 11.84 10.08 4.11
CA ASP A 171 11.52 10.04 5.53
C ASP A 171 10.62 11.24 5.92
N LEU A 172 10.05 11.19 7.11
CA LEU A 172 9.16 12.24 7.61
C LEU A 172 9.80 13.64 7.54
N TYR A 173 11.10 13.74 7.81
CA TYR A 173 11.84 14.99 7.71
C TYR A 173 11.84 15.51 6.27
N THR A 174 12.16 14.66 5.30
CA THR A 174 12.20 15.01 3.88
C THR A 174 10.81 15.41 3.39
N MET A 175 9.76 14.70 3.78
CA MET A 175 8.38 15.07 3.47
C MET A 175 8.05 16.46 4.01
N VAL A 176 8.26 16.71 5.31
CA VAL A 176 7.95 18.01 5.94
C VAL A 176 8.77 19.13 5.33
N LYS A 177 10.06 18.90 5.01
CA LYS A 177 10.94 19.89 4.39
C LYS A 177 10.49 20.30 2.98
N ALA A 178 9.85 19.37 2.25
CA ALA A 178 9.32 19.63 0.92
C ALA A 178 7.99 20.41 0.93
N LEU A 179 7.33 20.50 2.07
CA LEU A 179 6.03 21.14 2.19
C LEU A 179 6.14 22.66 2.30
N SER A 180 5.19 23.35 1.68
CA SER A 180 5.01 24.79 1.83
C SER A 180 4.47 25.15 3.22
N LYS A 181 4.62 26.42 3.62
CA LYS A 181 3.99 26.92 4.86
C LYS A 181 2.47 26.73 4.84
N LYS A 182 1.83 26.85 3.66
CA LYS A 182 0.39 26.60 3.49
C LYS A 182 0.05 25.14 3.74
N SER A 183 0.83 24.20 3.20
CA SER A 183 0.63 22.76 3.44
C SER A 183 0.80 22.39 4.91
N ILE A 184 1.82 22.96 5.58
CA ILE A 184 1.99 22.76 7.04
C ILE A 184 0.78 23.31 7.82
N GLN A 185 0.26 24.48 7.42
CA GLN A 185 -0.92 25.05 8.04
C GLN A 185 -2.17 24.16 7.83
N ASN A 186 -2.35 23.59 6.63
CA ASN A 186 -3.42 22.63 6.35
C ASN A 186 -3.34 21.40 7.26
N ILE A 187 -2.12 20.84 7.46
CA ILE A 187 -1.91 19.70 8.37
C ILE A 187 -2.35 20.06 9.79
N ILE A 188 -1.94 21.24 10.28
CA ILE A 188 -2.31 21.72 11.62
C ILE A 188 -3.82 21.84 11.75
N GLU A 189 -4.50 22.41 10.76
CA GLU A 189 -5.96 22.57 10.76
C GLU A 189 -6.69 21.21 10.72
N GLN A 190 -6.20 20.25 9.93
CA GLN A 190 -6.76 18.90 9.94
C GLN A 190 -6.50 18.17 11.26
N ALA A 191 -5.30 18.32 11.85
CA ALA A 191 -5.00 17.77 13.16
C ALA A 191 -5.94 18.34 14.26
N GLN A 192 -6.24 19.65 14.21
CA GLN A 192 -7.17 20.30 15.12
C GLN A 192 -8.62 19.78 14.95
N LYS A 193 -9.05 19.46 13.72
CA LYS A 193 -10.36 18.80 13.48
C LYS A 193 -10.43 17.38 14.06
N LEU A 194 -9.28 16.74 14.26
CA LEU A 194 -9.14 15.47 14.96
C LEU A 194 -8.92 15.64 16.49
N ASP A 195 -9.16 16.84 17.03
CA ASP A 195 -8.97 17.18 18.44
C ASP A 195 -7.52 16.99 18.93
N TYR A 196 -6.54 17.18 18.04
CA TYR A 196 -5.13 17.33 18.41
C TYR A 196 -4.76 18.81 18.43
N HIS A 197 -4.29 19.31 19.57
CA HIS A 197 -4.00 20.73 19.76
C HIS A 197 -2.61 21.11 19.21
N LEU A 198 -2.36 20.76 17.96
CA LEU A 198 -1.09 21.05 17.28
C LEU A 198 -1.04 22.53 16.87
N GLU A 199 0.07 23.21 17.15
CA GLU A 199 0.31 24.62 16.79
C GLU A 199 1.40 24.82 15.74
N ALA A 200 2.42 23.93 15.74
CA ALA A 200 3.49 24.04 14.74
C ALA A 200 4.12 22.69 14.42
N ILE A 201 4.60 22.58 13.18
CA ILE A 201 5.48 21.53 12.70
C ILE A 201 6.69 22.20 12.05
N ARG A 202 7.89 21.80 12.44
CA ARG A 202 9.14 22.38 11.94
C ARG A 202 10.19 21.30 11.74
N THR A 203 11.11 21.53 10.82
CA THR A 203 12.33 20.73 10.68
C THR A 203 13.50 21.39 11.41
N LEU A 204 14.38 20.60 12.00
CA LEU A 204 15.58 21.05 12.66
C LEU A 204 16.78 20.22 12.18
N ASP A 205 17.80 20.93 11.71
CA ASP A 205 19.10 20.36 11.34
C ASP A 205 20.08 20.65 12.49
N LEU A 206 20.40 19.67 13.34
CA LEU A 206 21.32 19.87 14.49
C LEU A 206 22.79 19.74 14.11
N VAL A 207 23.12 18.74 13.29
CA VAL A 207 24.46 18.47 12.73
C VAL A 207 24.25 17.77 11.39
N LYS A 208 25.29 17.63 10.57
CA LYS A 208 25.19 17.02 9.22
C LYS A 208 24.42 15.69 9.14
N SER A 209 24.29 14.96 10.24
CA SER A 209 23.66 13.63 10.32
C SER A 209 22.36 13.58 11.12
N VAL A 210 22.00 14.61 11.90
CA VAL A 210 20.81 14.58 12.76
C VAL A 210 19.76 15.55 12.23
N LYS A 211 18.72 14.98 11.62
CA LYS A 211 17.59 15.69 11.03
C LYS A 211 16.33 15.32 11.81
N LEU A 212 15.65 16.30 12.39
CA LEU A 212 14.52 16.10 13.27
C LEU A 212 13.27 16.83 12.74
N VAL A 213 12.11 16.25 12.99
CA VAL A 213 10.82 16.96 12.91
C VAL A 213 10.37 17.27 14.32
N ILE A 214 10.02 18.52 14.54
CA ILE A 214 9.63 19.07 15.83
C ILE A 214 8.16 19.46 15.76
N PHE A 215 7.42 19.07 16.77
CA PHE A 215 6.02 19.39 16.96
C PHE A 215 5.84 20.32 18.16
N LYS A 216 4.91 21.25 18.08
CA LYS A 216 4.51 22.12 19.17
C LYS A 216 3.02 21.92 19.43
N GLU A 217 2.68 21.52 20.63
CA GLU A 217 1.31 21.45 21.11
C GLU A 217 0.96 22.70 21.92
N LYS A 218 -0.30 23.08 21.91
CA LYS A 218 -0.85 24.14 22.73
C LYS A 218 -0.66 23.80 24.20
N ASP A 219 -0.30 24.80 25.00
CA ASP A 219 -0.10 24.69 26.44
C ASP A 219 1.03 23.74 26.90
N VAL A 220 1.81 23.17 25.98
CA VAL A 220 3.03 22.40 26.27
C VAL A 220 4.24 23.30 26.12
N LYS A 221 5.09 23.43 27.19
CA LYS A 221 6.24 24.34 27.16
C LYS A 221 7.30 23.91 26.15
N ASP A 222 7.58 22.62 26.11
CA ASP A 222 8.68 22.08 25.32
C ASP A 222 8.23 21.70 23.90
N ASN A 223 9.18 21.68 22.99
CA ASN A 223 8.99 21.08 21.67
C ASN A 223 9.02 19.55 21.80
N LEU A 224 8.17 18.88 21.05
CA LEU A 224 8.03 17.43 21.09
C LEU A 224 8.67 16.81 19.84
N LEU A 225 9.34 15.68 20.02
CA LEU A 225 9.73 14.80 18.93
C LEU A 225 8.55 13.86 18.61
N ILE A 226 8.58 13.23 17.44
CA ILE A 226 7.55 12.27 17.07
C ILE A 226 7.43 11.10 18.06
N SER A 227 8.55 10.68 18.64
CA SER A 227 8.61 9.63 19.67
C SER A 227 7.95 10.03 21.02
N SER A 228 7.76 11.32 21.24
CA SER A 228 7.09 11.85 22.44
C SER A 228 5.59 12.00 22.27
N LEU A 229 5.06 11.84 21.05
CA LEU A 229 3.63 11.89 20.78
C LEU A 229 2.96 10.56 21.19
N SER A 230 1.68 10.60 21.53
CA SER A 230 0.92 9.36 21.70
C SER A 230 0.88 8.56 20.38
N LYS A 231 0.76 7.23 20.44
CA LYS A 231 0.73 6.38 19.24
C LYS A 231 -0.34 6.84 18.24
N GLY A 232 -1.55 7.14 18.72
CA GLY A 232 -2.64 7.61 17.86
C GLY A 232 -2.33 8.97 17.21
N MET A 233 -1.80 9.92 17.98
CA MET A 233 -1.40 11.23 17.48
C MET A 233 -0.26 11.12 16.45
N CYS A 234 0.76 10.32 16.75
CA CYS A 234 1.87 10.05 15.83
C CYS A 234 1.35 9.51 14.49
N ARG A 235 0.46 8.51 14.53
CA ARG A 235 -0.17 7.91 13.36
C ARG A 235 -0.96 8.92 12.55
N ALA A 236 -1.88 9.64 13.20
CA ALA A 236 -2.73 10.63 12.53
C ALA A 236 -1.90 11.74 11.87
N ILE A 237 -0.93 12.33 12.59
CA ILE A 237 -0.10 13.40 12.06
C ILE A 237 0.79 12.89 10.89
N SER A 238 1.34 11.70 11.01
CA SER A 238 2.14 11.10 9.92
C SER A 238 1.31 10.89 8.66
N LEU A 239 0.07 10.41 8.79
CA LEU A 239 -0.85 10.26 7.65
C LEU A 239 -1.23 11.62 7.04
N LEU A 240 -1.48 12.64 7.85
CA LEU A 240 -1.77 14.00 7.36
C LEU A 240 -0.57 14.61 6.63
N ILE A 241 0.66 14.41 7.13
CA ILE A 241 1.89 14.86 6.46
C ILE A 241 2.04 14.16 5.11
N GLN A 242 1.86 12.84 5.07
CA GLN A 242 1.97 12.09 3.82
C GLN A 242 0.87 12.48 2.83
N MET A 243 -0.36 12.69 3.28
CA MET A 243 -1.46 13.19 2.47
C MET A 243 -1.12 14.52 1.77
N GLU A 244 -0.62 15.50 2.53
CA GLU A 244 -0.19 16.78 1.96
C GLU A 244 1.02 16.62 1.02
N TYR A 245 1.96 15.74 1.37
CA TYR A 245 3.10 15.45 0.51
C TYR A 245 2.68 14.86 -0.84
N LEU A 246 1.79 13.86 -0.83
CA LEU A 246 1.24 13.27 -2.06
C LEU A 246 0.47 14.31 -2.90
N SER A 247 -0.26 15.22 -2.24
CA SER A 247 -0.93 16.33 -2.91
C SER A 247 0.03 17.24 -3.67
N VAL A 248 1.20 17.53 -3.07
CA VAL A 248 2.23 18.39 -3.69
C VAL A 248 2.92 17.66 -4.85
N GLN A 249 3.17 16.36 -4.74
CA GLN A 249 3.78 15.58 -5.82
C GLN A 249 2.90 15.55 -7.08
N ASN A 250 1.57 15.58 -6.92
CA ASN A 250 0.58 15.62 -8.00
C ASN A 250 0.84 14.56 -9.10
N LYS A 251 1.17 13.35 -8.68
CA LYS A 251 1.44 12.19 -9.55
C LYS A 251 0.49 11.05 -9.24
N PRO A 252 0.08 10.24 -10.24
CA PRO A 252 -0.60 8.99 -9.99
C PRO A 252 0.23 8.15 -9.02
N SER A 253 -0.35 7.77 -7.89
CA SER A 253 0.36 7.10 -6.80
C SER A 253 -0.50 6.00 -6.21
N LEU A 254 0.13 4.97 -5.65
CA LEU A 254 -0.52 3.95 -4.82
C LEU A 254 -0.10 4.15 -3.38
N TRP A 255 -1.07 4.41 -2.50
CA TRP A 255 -0.84 4.57 -1.07
C TRP A 255 -1.29 3.32 -0.31
N LEU A 256 -0.36 2.69 0.37
CA LEU A 256 -0.54 1.47 1.15
C LEU A 256 -0.54 1.82 2.63
N ILE A 257 -1.63 1.52 3.35
CA ILE A 257 -1.76 1.80 4.80
C ILE A 257 -2.13 0.51 5.51
N ASP A 258 -1.24 0.03 6.38
CA ASP A 258 -1.53 -1.16 7.20
C ASP A 258 -2.16 -0.72 8.53
N ASP A 259 -3.23 -1.44 8.94
CA ASP A 259 -3.98 -1.24 10.18
C ASP A 259 -4.45 0.22 10.40
N LEU A 260 -5.10 0.80 9.39
CA LEU A 260 -5.73 2.12 9.49
C LEU A 260 -6.78 2.13 10.63
N GLY A 261 -6.65 3.07 11.55
CA GLY A 261 -7.51 3.20 12.73
C GLY A 261 -6.90 2.65 14.02
N GLU A 262 -5.86 1.79 13.96
CA GLU A 262 -5.24 1.25 15.18
C GLU A 262 -4.67 2.37 16.07
N GLY A 263 -5.02 2.34 17.35
CA GLY A 263 -4.58 3.31 18.35
C GLY A 263 -5.33 4.65 18.33
N LEU A 264 -6.36 4.77 17.51
CA LEU A 264 -7.28 5.91 17.47
C LEU A 264 -8.58 5.56 18.21
N ASP A 265 -9.22 6.58 18.79
CA ASP A 265 -10.59 6.45 19.28
C ASP A 265 -11.61 6.54 18.13
N TYR A 266 -12.88 6.31 18.47
CA TYR A 266 -14.01 6.32 17.53
C TYR A 266 -14.03 7.54 16.63
N ASP A 267 -14.10 8.73 17.24
CA ASP A 267 -14.29 9.98 16.50
C ASP A 267 -13.12 10.27 15.57
N ARG A 268 -11.90 10.02 16.03
CA ARG A 268 -10.68 10.21 15.26
C ARG A 268 -10.57 9.21 14.11
N THR A 269 -10.92 7.96 14.35
CA THR A 269 -10.91 6.91 13.30
C THR A 269 -11.88 7.26 12.17
N VAL A 270 -13.11 7.64 12.51
CA VAL A 270 -14.15 8.00 11.52
C VAL A 270 -13.75 9.25 10.74
N LYS A 271 -13.34 10.31 11.43
CA LYS A 271 -12.94 11.58 10.79
C LYS A 271 -11.72 11.39 9.87
N LEU A 272 -10.67 10.72 10.37
CA LEU A 272 -9.45 10.50 9.61
C LEU A 272 -9.70 9.54 8.42
N GLY A 273 -10.40 8.44 8.65
CA GLY A 273 -10.75 7.50 7.60
C GLY A 273 -11.51 8.19 6.46
N LYS A 274 -12.58 8.91 6.78
CA LYS A 274 -13.35 9.67 5.78
C LYS A 274 -12.47 10.67 5.03
N LEU A 275 -11.65 11.43 5.74
CA LEU A 275 -10.73 12.41 5.12
C LEU A 275 -9.80 11.74 4.11
N LEU A 276 -9.17 10.62 4.47
CA LEU A 276 -8.21 9.92 3.60
C LEU A 276 -8.89 9.29 2.39
N PHE A 277 -10.04 8.65 2.57
CA PHE A 277 -10.78 8.03 1.45
C PHE A 277 -11.29 9.09 0.47
N ASP A 278 -11.85 10.21 0.96
CA ASP A 278 -12.33 11.32 0.13
C ASP A 278 -11.17 11.97 -0.62
N PHE A 279 -10.07 12.27 0.08
CA PHE A 279 -8.86 12.84 -0.50
C PHE A 279 -8.30 11.98 -1.65
N CYS A 280 -8.16 10.67 -1.43
CA CYS A 280 -7.61 9.78 -2.44
C CYS A 280 -8.50 9.71 -3.70
N ARG A 281 -9.84 9.65 -3.52
CA ARG A 281 -10.78 9.67 -4.65
C ARG A 281 -10.72 10.97 -5.46
N GLU A 282 -10.67 12.12 -4.77
CA GLU A 282 -10.66 13.44 -5.41
C GLU A 282 -9.35 13.74 -6.14
N ARG A 283 -8.23 13.17 -5.68
CA ARG A 283 -6.90 13.42 -6.23
C ARG A 283 -6.41 12.34 -7.19
N GLY A 284 -7.19 11.28 -7.44
CA GLY A 284 -6.76 10.17 -8.29
C GLY A 284 -5.57 9.40 -7.71
N ILE A 285 -5.44 9.38 -6.37
CA ILE A 285 -4.46 8.58 -5.64
C ILE A 285 -5.11 7.24 -5.30
N GLN A 286 -4.53 6.15 -5.75
CA GLN A 286 -5.04 4.83 -5.43
C GLN A 286 -4.70 4.50 -3.96
N LEU A 287 -5.70 4.09 -3.17
CA LEU A 287 -5.54 3.72 -1.76
C LEU A 287 -5.81 2.23 -1.56
N LEU A 288 -4.91 1.54 -0.88
CA LEU A 288 -5.14 0.21 -0.31
C LEU A 288 -4.85 0.26 1.18
N ALA A 289 -5.90 0.23 1.99
CA ALA A 289 -5.79 0.21 3.44
C ALA A 289 -6.23 -1.14 4.01
N SER A 290 -5.61 -1.61 5.08
CA SER A 290 -6.14 -2.68 5.92
C SER A 290 -6.73 -2.10 7.20
N SER A 291 -7.75 -2.75 7.75
CA SER A 291 -8.28 -2.40 9.08
C SER A 291 -8.95 -3.58 9.76
N ASN A 292 -8.90 -3.56 11.09
CA ASN A 292 -9.74 -4.36 11.98
C ASN A 292 -10.72 -3.46 12.76
N ASP A 293 -10.69 -2.17 12.52
CA ASP A 293 -11.51 -1.21 13.23
C ASP A 293 -12.96 -1.26 12.73
N THR A 294 -13.89 -1.50 13.64
CA THR A 294 -15.32 -1.67 13.34
C THR A 294 -15.95 -0.40 12.80
N PHE A 295 -15.49 0.75 13.29
CA PHE A 295 -16.04 2.05 12.93
C PHE A 295 -15.61 2.46 11.52
N LEU A 296 -14.35 2.16 11.18
CA LEU A 296 -13.85 2.37 9.82
C LEU A 296 -14.60 1.48 8.82
N MET A 297 -14.90 0.23 9.20
CA MET A 297 -15.71 -0.68 8.38
C MET A 297 -17.09 -0.10 8.08
N ASP A 298 -17.74 0.52 9.04
CA ASP A 298 -19.10 1.05 8.84
C ASP A 298 -19.17 2.27 7.92
N ILE A 299 -18.10 3.04 7.81
CA ILE A 299 -18.06 4.24 6.95
C ILE A 299 -17.60 3.98 5.52
N VAL A 300 -16.95 2.84 5.25
CA VAL A 300 -16.45 2.48 3.92
C VAL A 300 -17.47 1.60 3.20
N ASP A 301 -17.94 2.05 2.03
CA ASP A 301 -18.90 1.29 1.22
C ASP A 301 -18.33 -0.10 0.86
N LEU A 302 -19.19 -1.14 0.96
CA LEU A 302 -18.86 -2.53 0.70
C LEU A 302 -18.27 -2.77 -0.71
N GLN A 303 -18.58 -1.94 -1.67
CA GLN A 303 -18.01 -2.04 -3.02
C GLN A 303 -16.49 -1.89 -3.07
N TYR A 304 -15.89 -1.30 -2.02
CA TYR A 304 -14.43 -1.10 -1.88
C TYR A 304 -13.76 -2.16 -1.02
N TRP A 305 -14.54 -3.14 -0.52
CA TRP A 305 -14.01 -4.17 0.35
C TRP A 305 -13.42 -5.34 -0.42
N ASN A 306 -12.29 -5.80 0.07
CA ASN A 306 -11.73 -7.12 -0.23
C ASN A 306 -11.63 -7.88 1.09
N ILE A 307 -12.53 -8.83 1.31
CA ILE A 307 -12.56 -9.66 2.52
C ILE A 307 -11.63 -10.84 2.30
N LEU A 308 -10.73 -11.09 3.23
CA LEU A 308 -9.80 -12.21 3.15
C LEU A 308 -10.22 -13.31 4.11
N GLU A 309 -10.40 -14.51 3.59
CA GLU A 309 -10.60 -15.73 4.36
C GLU A 309 -9.43 -16.68 4.17
N ARG A 310 -8.87 -17.20 5.26
CA ARG A 310 -7.73 -18.10 5.20
C ARG A 310 -8.15 -19.54 5.52
N LYS A 311 -7.75 -20.49 4.64
CA LYS A 311 -7.90 -21.94 4.82
C LYS A 311 -6.53 -22.60 4.60
N GLY A 312 -5.80 -22.87 5.69
CA GLY A 312 -4.42 -23.37 5.61
C GLY A 312 -3.47 -22.35 4.96
N GLU A 313 -2.86 -22.73 3.86
CA GLU A 313 -1.97 -21.86 3.07
C GLU A 313 -2.73 -20.98 2.07
N LYS A 314 -3.98 -21.32 1.77
CA LYS A 314 -4.81 -20.62 0.79
C LYS A 314 -5.56 -19.46 1.44
N VAL A 315 -5.55 -18.32 0.77
CA VAL A 315 -6.33 -17.14 1.13
C VAL A 315 -7.30 -16.82 0.00
N ILE A 316 -8.56 -16.79 0.35
CA ILE A 316 -9.67 -16.58 -0.58
C ILE A 316 -10.11 -15.13 -0.44
N PRO A 317 -9.91 -14.28 -1.45
CA PRO A 317 -10.47 -12.94 -1.46
C PRO A 317 -11.94 -12.99 -1.89
N LEU A 318 -12.80 -12.37 -1.09
CA LEU A 318 -14.23 -12.18 -1.39
C LEU A 318 -14.48 -10.69 -1.59
N ASN A 319 -15.11 -10.34 -2.69
CA ASN A 319 -15.43 -8.95 -3.03
C ASN A 319 -16.65 -8.90 -3.97
N ILE A 320 -17.14 -7.71 -4.22
CA ILE A 320 -18.33 -7.52 -5.06
C ILE A 320 -18.12 -8.01 -6.51
N THR A 321 -16.89 -8.06 -6.98
CA THR A 321 -16.59 -8.50 -8.36
C THR A 321 -16.75 -10.01 -8.52
N ASN A 322 -16.29 -10.81 -7.52
CA ASN A 322 -16.35 -12.27 -7.58
C ASN A 322 -17.57 -12.87 -6.86
N ASN A 323 -18.27 -12.11 -6.03
CA ASN A 323 -19.46 -12.53 -5.31
C ASN A 323 -20.55 -11.42 -5.29
N PRO A 324 -21.00 -10.90 -6.44
CA PRO A 324 -21.91 -9.75 -6.50
C PRO A 324 -23.20 -9.99 -5.69
N ASN A 325 -23.85 -11.14 -5.84
CA ASN A 325 -25.09 -11.45 -5.14
C ASN A 325 -24.93 -11.40 -3.61
N LEU A 326 -23.81 -11.92 -3.08
CA LEU A 326 -23.54 -11.90 -1.63
C LEU A 326 -23.53 -10.48 -1.07
N PHE A 327 -22.91 -9.56 -1.80
CA PHE A 327 -22.80 -8.16 -1.40
C PHE A 327 -24.10 -7.37 -1.64
N GLU A 328 -24.80 -7.66 -2.73
CA GLU A 328 -26.08 -7.00 -3.04
C GLU A 328 -27.18 -7.44 -2.08
N ASP A 329 -27.35 -8.74 -1.83
CA ASP A 329 -28.35 -9.28 -0.91
C ASP A 329 -28.18 -8.73 0.51
N PHE A 330 -26.92 -8.55 0.95
CA PHE A 330 -26.66 -7.97 2.27
C PHE A 330 -27.19 -6.53 2.41
N LYS A 331 -27.11 -5.70 1.38
CA LYS A 331 -27.61 -4.31 1.42
C LYS A 331 -29.10 -4.24 1.79
N PHE A 332 -29.87 -5.25 1.51
CA PHE A 332 -31.31 -5.30 1.85
C PHE A 332 -31.58 -5.77 3.28
N THR A 333 -30.57 -6.21 4.03
CA THR A 333 -30.76 -6.66 5.41
C THR A 333 -30.96 -5.51 6.40
N GLY A 334 -30.51 -4.30 6.07
CA GLY A 334 -30.51 -3.13 6.95
C GLY A 334 -29.49 -3.20 8.09
N LEU A 335 -28.59 -4.19 8.07
CA LEU A 335 -27.48 -4.32 9.02
C LEU A 335 -26.32 -3.39 8.65
N SER A 336 -25.43 -3.11 9.63
CA SER A 336 -24.22 -2.34 9.40
C SER A 336 -23.19 -3.09 8.55
N ASN A 337 -22.26 -2.36 7.92
CA ASN A 337 -21.19 -3.02 7.16
C ASN A 337 -20.32 -3.92 8.04
N PHE A 338 -20.13 -3.54 9.31
CA PHE A 338 -19.42 -4.41 10.26
C PHE A 338 -20.19 -5.72 10.51
N ASP A 339 -21.52 -5.70 10.56
CA ASP A 339 -22.33 -6.92 10.72
C ASP A 339 -22.15 -7.88 9.53
N PHE A 340 -21.91 -7.36 8.31
CA PHE A 340 -21.59 -8.21 7.16
C PHE A 340 -20.37 -9.09 7.41
N PHE A 341 -19.36 -8.54 8.04
CA PHE A 341 -18.14 -9.26 8.35
C PHE A 341 -18.21 -10.07 9.65
N SER A 342 -18.83 -9.52 10.72
CA SER A 342 -18.81 -10.09 12.06
C SER A 342 -19.83 -11.19 12.27
N SER A 343 -20.94 -11.16 11.52
CA SER A 343 -21.97 -12.21 11.56
C SER A 343 -21.56 -13.43 10.74
N ASP A 344 -22.28 -14.55 10.94
CA ASP A 344 -22.13 -15.74 10.10
C ASP A 344 -22.69 -15.57 8.67
N TYR A 345 -23.06 -14.34 8.27
CA TYR A 345 -23.71 -14.09 6.98
C TYR A 345 -22.87 -14.61 5.81
N ILE A 346 -21.60 -14.26 5.75
CA ILE A 346 -20.68 -14.71 4.70
C ILE A 346 -20.59 -16.24 4.71
N SER A 347 -20.34 -16.85 5.88
CA SER A 347 -20.15 -18.31 5.98
C SER A 347 -21.41 -19.09 5.60
N ARG A 348 -22.59 -18.60 5.94
CA ARG A 348 -23.88 -19.24 5.56
C ARG A 348 -24.14 -19.19 4.06
N HIS A 349 -23.77 -18.10 3.39
CA HIS A 349 -24.05 -17.92 1.97
C HIS A 349 -22.93 -18.44 1.05
N THR A 350 -21.72 -18.68 1.58
CA THR A 350 -20.61 -19.27 0.82
C THR A 350 -20.56 -20.81 0.94
N GLN A 351 -21.14 -21.42 1.99
CA GLN A 351 -21.23 -22.87 2.15
C GLN A 351 -22.39 -23.52 1.39
N ALA A 352 -23.32 -22.75 0.87
CA ALA A 352 -24.49 -23.22 0.13
C ALA A 352 -24.21 -23.46 -1.38
N LYS A 353 -22.98 -23.39 -1.81
CA LYS A 353 -22.49 -23.74 -3.15
C LYS A 353 -21.40 -24.80 -3.04
#